data_e692b2e4513e98c0c19a1332898e6b8a
#
_entry.id   e692b2e4513e98c0c19a1332898e6b8a
#
_cell.length_a   1.000
_cell.length_b   1.000
_cell.length_c   1.000
_cell.angle_alpha   90.00
_cell.angle_beta   90.00
_cell.angle_gamma   90.00
#
_symmetry.space_group_name_H-M   'P 1'
#
loop_
_entity.id
_entity.type
_entity.pdbx_description
1 polymer ?
#
loop_
_entity_poly.entity_id
_entity_poly.type
_entity_poly.pdbx_seq_one_letter_code
_entity_poly.pdbx_strand_id
1 'polypeptide(L)'
;MKPIPGDIPQYLLIKAQLQARIQSGALKSGDKLPSERELCAIFNTTRITIRESLAQLESSGLIWRADRRGWFVTPERLWLDPTQNTNFHKLCRVQGREPKTALLSGVLTTVPVEVMEPLQLQPFDQIYLLTRLRYADGRAVCYCENHCLPARVPELLQYDLNGSLTEVYESHYNLVYTSMHLSFYPTAMPAQAAQALGVMEGRPALLLRRLNYDQHGRVLDLDIEYWRHDSLRIEVDTH
;
A
#
# COMPACT_ATOMS: atom_id res chain seq x y z
N MET A 1 5.63 -10.18 42.15
CA MET A 1 6.60 -9.09 42.39
C MET A 1 6.07 -7.87 41.64
N LYS A 2 5.61 -6.82 42.34
CA LYS A 2 5.18 -5.57 41.70
C LYS A 2 6.42 -4.85 41.12
N PRO A 3 6.37 -4.30 39.91
CA PRO A 3 7.48 -3.52 39.36
C PRO A 3 7.68 -2.28 40.21
N ILE A 4 8.94 -2.00 40.55
CA ILE A 4 9.40 -0.78 41.23
C ILE A 4 9.12 0.40 40.25
N PRO A 5 8.48 1.51 40.68
CA PRO A 5 8.31 2.67 39.83
C PRO A 5 9.66 3.34 39.62
N GLY A 6 10.26 3.24 38.43
CA GLY A 6 11.50 3.97 38.15
C GLY A 6 12.34 3.48 36.96
N ASP A 7 12.23 2.23 36.54
CA ASP A 7 13.10 1.74 35.46
C ASP A 7 12.30 1.69 34.13
N ILE A 8 12.48 2.73 33.30
CA ILE A 8 11.96 2.71 31.92
C ILE A 8 12.69 1.58 31.18
N PRO A 9 11.95 0.61 30.60
CA PRO A 9 12.57 -0.47 29.84
C PRO A 9 13.52 0.05 28.77
N GLN A 10 14.71 -0.55 28.65
CA GLN A 10 15.76 -0.07 27.76
C GLN A 10 15.30 0.03 26.30
N TYR A 11 14.43 -0.87 25.84
CA TYR A 11 13.89 -0.79 24.48
C TYR A 11 13.06 0.48 24.23
N LEU A 12 12.36 1.01 25.24
CA LEU A 12 11.63 2.28 25.12
C LEU A 12 12.57 3.49 25.03
N LEU A 13 13.68 3.47 25.74
CA LEU A 13 14.70 4.53 25.64
C LEU A 13 15.35 4.54 24.26
N ILE A 14 15.69 3.37 23.71
CA ILE A 14 16.24 3.23 22.36
C ILE A 14 15.21 3.70 21.32
N LYS A 15 13.95 3.27 21.45
CA LYS A 15 12.85 3.75 20.61
C LYS A 15 12.79 5.27 20.62
N ALA A 16 12.75 5.89 21.80
CA ALA A 16 12.65 7.35 21.94
C ALA A 16 13.84 8.07 21.30
N GLN A 17 15.07 7.56 21.46
CA GLN A 17 16.25 8.15 20.83
C GLN A 17 16.23 8.06 19.30
N LEU A 18 15.88 6.91 18.74
CA LEU A 18 15.77 6.74 17.29
C LEU A 18 14.63 7.61 16.73
N GLN A 19 13.49 7.67 17.42
CA GLN A 19 12.37 8.52 17.06
C GLN A 19 12.75 10.00 17.05
N ALA A 20 13.47 10.47 18.07
CA ALA A 20 13.96 11.86 18.15
C ALA A 20 14.91 12.19 16.99
N ARG A 21 15.79 11.26 16.58
CA ARG A 21 16.68 11.44 15.42
C ARG A 21 15.92 11.52 14.10
N ILE A 22 14.82 10.76 13.95
CA ILE A 22 13.94 10.85 12.77
C ILE A 22 13.21 12.20 12.78
N GLN A 23 12.63 12.60 13.90
CA GLN A 23 11.88 13.84 14.02
C GLN A 23 12.75 15.11 13.84
N SER A 24 14.00 15.06 14.30
CA SER A 24 14.95 16.17 14.10
C SER A 24 15.56 16.22 12.69
N GLY A 25 15.28 15.24 11.83
CA GLY A 25 15.87 15.14 10.49
C GLY A 25 17.34 14.64 10.50
N ALA A 26 17.88 14.23 11.64
CA ALA A 26 19.21 13.60 11.72
C ALA A 26 19.22 12.21 11.05
N LEU A 27 18.06 11.56 10.97
CA LEU A 27 17.78 10.42 10.12
C LEU A 27 16.66 10.84 9.17
N LYS A 28 16.97 10.96 7.89
CA LYS A 28 16.04 11.43 6.88
C LYS A 28 15.16 10.28 6.34
N SER A 29 14.05 10.65 5.74
CA SER A 29 13.21 9.76 4.97
C SER A 29 14.03 8.93 3.97
N GLY A 30 13.84 7.60 3.99
CA GLY A 30 14.58 6.67 3.14
C GLY A 30 15.97 6.29 3.64
N ASP A 31 16.51 6.95 4.66
CA ASP A 31 17.81 6.59 5.22
C ASP A 31 17.80 5.16 5.77
N LYS A 32 18.90 4.45 5.54
CA LYS A 32 19.11 3.15 6.13
C LYS A 32 19.58 3.28 7.56
N LEU A 33 18.92 2.58 8.49
CA LEU A 33 19.37 2.47 9.86
C LEU A 33 20.62 1.56 9.94
N PRO A 34 21.46 1.76 10.98
CA PRO A 34 22.50 0.79 11.31
C PRO A 34 21.90 -0.61 11.50
N SER A 35 22.68 -1.63 11.18
CA SER A 35 22.26 -3.02 11.37
C SER A 35 21.95 -3.34 12.84
N GLU A 36 21.17 -4.39 13.10
CA GLU A 36 20.87 -4.83 14.46
C GLU A 36 22.17 -5.03 15.28
N ARG A 37 23.25 -5.54 14.65
CA ARG A 37 24.55 -5.74 15.29
C ARG A 37 25.20 -4.41 15.69
N GLU A 38 25.20 -3.43 14.79
CA GLU A 38 25.74 -2.10 15.06
C GLU A 38 24.92 -1.37 16.12
N LEU A 39 23.59 -1.48 16.08
CA LEU A 39 22.71 -0.92 17.11
C LEU A 39 22.97 -1.56 18.48
N CYS A 40 23.24 -2.87 18.56
CA CYS A 40 23.65 -3.52 19.81
C CYS A 40 24.92 -2.89 20.38
N ALA A 41 25.90 -2.62 19.52
CA ALA A 41 27.16 -1.99 19.95
C ALA A 41 26.94 -0.52 20.37
N ILE A 42 26.18 0.27 19.58
CA ILE A 42 25.89 1.68 19.88
C ILE A 42 25.17 1.85 21.22
N PHE A 43 24.18 0.99 21.48
CA PHE A 43 23.33 1.10 22.68
C PHE A 43 23.78 0.20 23.84
N ASN A 44 24.88 -0.52 23.66
CA ASN A 44 25.41 -1.49 24.64
C ASN A 44 24.30 -2.42 25.19
N THR A 45 23.57 -3.10 24.29
CA THR A 45 22.39 -3.90 24.64
C THR A 45 22.28 -5.20 23.84
N THR A 46 21.30 -6.02 24.17
CA THR A 46 21.07 -7.30 23.51
C THR A 46 20.30 -7.16 22.19
N ARG A 47 20.42 -8.16 21.30
CA ARG A 47 19.63 -8.24 20.06
C ARG A 47 18.13 -8.27 20.32
N ILE A 48 17.69 -8.90 21.40
CA ILE A 48 16.27 -8.98 21.77
C ILE A 48 15.72 -7.58 22.01
N THR A 49 16.44 -6.78 22.84
CA THR A 49 16.06 -5.40 23.16
C THR A 49 16.03 -4.51 21.92
N ILE A 50 17.02 -4.65 21.00
CA ILE A 50 17.03 -3.91 19.74
C ILE A 50 15.84 -4.30 18.86
N ARG A 51 15.54 -5.59 18.68
CA ARG A 51 14.41 -6.05 17.88
C ARG A 51 13.09 -5.56 18.42
N GLU A 52 12.93 -5.53 19.73
CA GLU A 52 11.71 -5.00 20.36
C GLU A 52 11.56 -3.49 20.08
N SER A 53 12.65 -2.71 20.22
CA SER A 53 12.66 -1.28 19.87
C SER A 53 12.29 -1.04 18.41
N LEU A 54 12.90 -1.81 17.50
CA LEU A 54 12.64 -1.70 16.05
C LEU A 54 11.21 -2.13 15.72
N ALA A 55 10.68 -3.19 16.33
CA ALA A 55 9.29 -3.62 16.14
C ALA A 55 8.29 -2.52 16.56
N GLN A 56 8.58 -1.83 17.68
CA GLN A 56 7.76 -0.70 18.14
C GLN A 56 7.81 0.50 17.19
N LEU A 57 8.98 0.82 16.63
CA LEU A 57 9.13 1.88 15.62
C LEU A 57 8.44 1.51 14.32
N GLU A 58 8.53 0.24 13.90
CA GLU A 58 7.86 -0.27 12.72
C GLU A 58 6.34 -0.26 12.87
N SER A 59 5.81 -0.67 14.04
CA SER A 59 4.36 -0.65 14.31
C SER A 59 3.79 0.77 14.31
N SER A 60 4.59 1.77 14.69
CA SER A 60 4.22 3.19 14.60
C SER A 60 4.45 3.80 13.20
N GLY A 61 4.94 3.01 12.25
CA GLY A 61 5.16 3.45 10.87
C GLY A 61 6.37 4.37 10.67
N LEU A 62 7.25 4.52 11.67
CA LEU A 62 8.43 5.38 11.58
C LEU A 62 9.58 4.76 10.80
N ILE A 63 9.67 3.43 10.83
CA ILE A 63 10.64 2.67 10.06
C ILE A 63 9.96 1.49 9.38
N TRP A 64 10.61 0.93 8.37
CA TRP A 64 10.15 -0.27 7.71
C TRP A 64 11.31 -1.22 7.42
N ARG A 65 11.02 -2.50 7.34
CA ARG A 65 12.00 -3.53 7.02
C ARG A 65 11.96 -3.86 5.54
N ALA A 66 13.10 -3.75 4.86
CA ALA A 66 13.29 -4.31 3.52
C ALA A 66 13.95 -5.68 3.65
N ASP A 67 13.37 -6.70 2.98
CA ASP A 67 13.92 -8.07 3.04
C ASP A 67 15.39 -8.08 2.63
N ARG A 68 16.23 -8.74 3.44
CA ARG A 68 17.69 -8.86 3.28
C ARG A 68 18.47 -7.54 3.17
N ARG A 69 17.81 -6.37 3.16
CA ARG A 69 18.43 -5.06 3.01
C ARG A 69 18.56 -4.30 4.33
N GLY A 70 17.77 -4.67 5.34
CA GLY A 70 17.79 -4.07 6.67
C GLY A 70 16.60 -3.12 6.93
N TRP A 71 16.80 -2.19 7.87
CA TRP A 71 15.80 -1.24 8.32
C TRP A 71 16.02 0.14 7.69
N PHE A 72 14.93 0.82 7.37
CA PHE A 72 14.92 2.13 6.71
C PHE A 72 13.92 3.05 7.40
N VAL A 73 14.21 4.35 7.42
CA VAL A 73 13.23 5.37 7.82
C VAL A 73 12.09 5.36 6.81
N THR A 74 10.85 5.32 7.29
CA THR A 74 9.67 5.32 6.43
C THR A 74 9.57 6.65 5.68
N PRO A 75 9.39 6.62 4.36
CA PRO A 75 9.07 7.82 3.60
C PRO A 75 7.75 8.45 4.07
N GLU A 76 7.58 9.74 3.82
CA GLU A 76 6.27 10.37 4.01
C GLU A 76 5.17 9.62 3.26
N ARG A 77 4.00 9.53 3.88
CA ARG A 77 2.85 8.90 3.24
C ARG A 77 2.46 9.66 1.98
N LEU A 78 2.11 8.93 0.94
CA LEU A 78 1.37 9.53 -0.17
C LEU A 78 0.06 10.09 0.38
N TRP A 79 -0.33 11.27 -0.05
CA TRP A 79 -1.62 11.83 0.29
C TRP A 79 -2.59 11.69 -0.89
N LEU A 80 -3.80 11.24 -0.60
CA LEU A 80 -4.88 11.07 -1.56
C LEU A 80 -6.01 12.05 -1.22
N ASP A 81 -6.34 12.92 -2.17
CA ASP A 81 -7.59 13.67 -2.16
C ASP A 81 -8.66 12.81 -2.85
N PRO A 82 -9.66 12.31 -2.14
CA PRO A 82 -10.69 11.44 -2.71
C PRO A 82 -11.66 12.20 -3.63
N THR A 83 -11.63 13.51 -3.65
CA THR A 83 -12.42 14.34 -4.57
C THR A 83 -11.80 14.40 -5.97
N GLN A 84 -10.52 14.04 -6.09
CA GLN A 84 -9.78 14.06 -7.35
C GLN A 84 -9.73 12.67 -7.99
N ASN A 85 -10.12 12.59 -9.26
CA ASN A 85 -9.94 11.35 -10.03
C ASN A 85 -8.47 11.21 -10.46
N THR A 86 -7.68 10.60 -9.58
CA THR A 86 -6.24 10.48 -9.78
C THR A 86 -5.83 9.01 -9.73
N ASN A 87 -5.17 8.52 -10.80
CA ASN A 87 -4.57 7.19 -10.79
C ASN A 87 -3.27 7.16 -9.97
N PHE A 88 -2.82 5.95 -9.58
CA PHE A 88 -1.65 5.76 -8.74
C PHE A 88 -0.37 6.42 -9.30
N HIS A 89 -0.13 6.29 -10.60
CA HIS A 89 1.07 6.84 -11.23
C HIS A 89 1.09 8.38 -11.17
N LYS A 90 -0.04 9.02 -11.47
CA LYS A 90 -0.20 10.46 -11.34
C LYS A 90 -0.09 10.90 -9.88
N LEU A 91 -0.71 10.17 -8.95
CA LEU A 91 -0.64 10.41 -7.51
C LEU A 91 0.81 10.48 -7.00
N CYS A 92 1.66 9.54 -7.42
CA CYS A 92 3.07 9.54 -7.07
C CYS A 92 3.83 10.70 -7.72
N ARG A 93 3.69 10.89 -9.03
CA ARG A 93 4.46 11.90 -9.79
C ARG A 93 4.22 13.33 -9.31
N VAL A 94 2.98 13.70 -9.00
CA VAL A 94 2.66 15.05 -8.48
C VAL A 94 3.26 15.31 -7.09
N GLN A 95 3.62 14.25 -6.37
CA GLN A 95 4.27 14.31 -5.06
C GLN A 95 5.78 14.04 -5.15
N GLY A 96 6.36 14.10 -6.36
CA GLY A 96 7.80 13.92 -6.58
C GLY A 96 8.30 12.50 -6.29
N ARG A 97 7.40 11.49 -6.34
CA ARG A 97 7.72 10.08 -6.09
C ARG A 97 7.72 9.28 -7.38
N GLU A 98 8.57 8.29 -7.47
CA GLU A 98 8.66 7.40 -8.64
C GLU A 98 7.70 6.22 -8.52
N PRO A 99 6.65 6.13 -9.38
CA PRO A 99 5.71 5.02 -9.37
C PRO A 99 6.23 3.83 -10.19
N LYS A 100 5.94 2.62 -9.69
CA LYS A 100 6.05 1.40 -10.48
C LYS A 100 4.88 0.49 -10.11
N THR A 101 4.31 -0.17 -11.11
CA THR A 101 3.32 -1.24 -10.90
C THR A 101 3.85 -2.51 -11.57
N ALA A 102 3.75 -3.63 -10.88
CA ALA A 102 4.07 -4.95 -11.41
C ALA A 102 2.82 -5.83 -11.40
N LEU A 103 2.52 -6.48 -12.51
CA LEU A 103 1.52 -7.53 -12.60
C LEU A 103 2.05 -8.77 -11.89
N LEU A 104 1.31 -9.30 -10.94
CA LEU A 104 1.60 -10.58 -10.27
C LEU A 104 0.85 -11.71 -10.92
N SER A 105 -0.41 -11.48 -11.30
CA SER A 105 -1.29 -12.44 -11.98
C SER A 105 -2.36 -11.72 -12.78
N GLY A 106 -2.74 -12.28 -13.91
CA GLY A 106 -3.90 -11.86 -14.70
C GLY A 106 -4.61 -13.09 -15.23
N VAL A 107 -5.89 -13.27 -14.86
CA VAL A 107 -6.68 -14.43 -15.23
C VAL A 107 -8.11 -14.04 -15.58
N LEU A 108 -8.72 -14.77 -16.52
CA LEU A 108 -10.16 -14.77 -16.72
C LEU A 108 -10.77 -15.80 -15.76
N THR A 109 -11.69 -15.38 -14.90
CA THR A 109 -12.27 -16.24 -13.87
C THR A 109 -13.72 -15.90 -13.60
N THR A 110 -14.43 -16.79 -12.91
CA THR A 110 -15.80 -16.52 -12.44
C THR A 110 -15.77 -15.41 -11.41
N VAL A 111 -16.77 -14.53 -11.48
CA VAL A 111 -16.90 -13.39 -10.57
C VAL A 111 -17.04 -13.85 -9.10
N PRO A 112 -16.22 -13.32 -8.16
CA PRO A 112 -16.41 -13.55 -6.72
C PRO A 112 -17.72 -12.90 -6.21
N VAL A 113 -18.37 -13.55 -5.25
CA VAL A 113 -19.68 -13.11 -4.71
C VAL A 113 -19.64 -11.66 -4.21
N GLU A 114 -18.56 -11.27 -3.54
CA GLU A 114 -18.37 -9.96 -2.92
C GLU A 114 -18.25 -8.78 -3.90
N VAL A 115 -18.06 -9.08 -5.20
CA VAL A 115 -17.94 -8.05 -6.25
C VAL A 115 -19.08 -8.10 -7.28
N MET A 116 -19.98 -9.07 -7.19
CA MET A 116 -21.10 -9.22 -8.13
C MET A 116 -22.01 -7.98 -8.15
N GLU A 117 -22.49 -7.56 -6.98
CA GLU A 117 -23.43 -6.45 -6.86
C GLU A 117 -22.85 -5.13 -7.40
N PRO A 118 -21.65 -4.66 -6.94
CA PRO A 118 -21.11 -3.42 -7.46
C PRO A 118 -20.77 -3.46 -8.94
N LEU A 119 -20.40 -4.62 -9.49
CA LEU A 119 -20.14 -4.79 -10.92
C LEU A 119 -21.41 -5.10 -11.75
N GLN A 120 -22.58 -5.22 -11.13
CA GLN A 120 -23.86 -5.52 -11.74
C GLN A 120 -23.83 -6.87 -12.51
N LEU A 121 -23.12 -7.86 -11.97
CA LEU A 121 -22.92 -9.18 -12.54
C LEU A 121 -23.84 -10.23 -11.89
N GLN A 122 -24.08 -11.32 -12.64
CA GLN A 122 -24.83 -12.48 -12.18
C GLN A 122 -23.87 -13.61 -11.76
N PRO A 123 -24.35 -14.60 -10.99
CA PRO A 123 -23.55 -15.80 -10.72
C PRO A 123 -23.06 -16.45 -12.03
N PHE A 124 -21.81 -16.88 -12.04
CA PHE A 124 -21.09 -17.48 -13.18
C PHE A 124 -20.64 -16.51 -14.29
N ASP A 125 -20.96 -15.22 -14.22
CA ASP A 125 -20.35 -14.24 -15.10
C ASP A 125 -18.83 -14.24 -14.92
N GLN A 126 -18.11 -13.88 -15.97
CA GLN A 126 -16.65 -13.86 -15.96
C GLN A 126 -16.11 -12.45 -15.85
N ILE A 127 -14.98 -12.34 -15.17
CA ILE A 127 -14.18 -11.12 -15.04
C ILE A 127 -12.71 -11.40 -15.35
N TYR A 128 -11.97 -10.38 -15.76
CA TYR A 128 -10.53 -10.40 -15.59
C TYR A 128 -10.19 -9.98 -14.18
N LEU A 129 -9.50 -10.86 -13.44
CA LEU A 129 -8.92 -10.56 -12.15
C LEU A 129 -7.42 -10.33 -12.33
N LEU A 130 -6.99 -9.08 -12.13
CA LEU A 130 -5.59 -8.71 -12.14
C LEU A 130 -5.12 -8.48 -10.71
N THR A 131 -4.08 -9.18 -10.32
CA THR A 131 -3.38 -8.94 -9.05
C THR A 131 -2.12 -8.17 -9.32
N ARG A 132 -1.97 -7.00 -8.72
CA ARG A 132 -0.85 -6.10 -9.00
C ARG A 132 -0.20 -5.57 -7.72
N LEU A 133 1.08 -5.31 -7.79
CA LEU A 133 1.85 -4.71 -6.69
C LEU A 133 2.34 -3.34 -7.11
N ARG A 134 2.00 -2.32 -6.32
CA ARG A 134 2.36 -0.94 -6.56
C ARG A 134 3.53 -0.52 -5.67
N TYR A 135 4.47 0.19 -6.26
CA TYR A 135 5.68 0.67 -5.60
C TYR A 135 5.78 2.19 -5.72
N ALA A 136 6.23 2.83 -4.64
CA ALA A 136 6.68 4.21 -4.63
C ALA A 136 8.16 4.22 -4.21
N ASP A 137 9.04 4.78 -5.05
CA ASP A 137 10.51 4.82 -4.86
C ASP A 137 11.10 3.43 -4.55
N GLY A 138 10.63 2.41 -5.27
CA GLY A 138 11.10 1.03 -5.10
C GLY A 138 10.59 0.31 -3.85
N ARG A 139 9.76 0.95 -3.01
CA ARG A 139 9.09 0.33 -1.86
C ARG A 139 7.70 -0.14 -2.26
N ALA A 140 7.37 -1.41 -2.01
CA ALA A 140 6.02 -1.93 -2.18
C ALA A 140 5.09 -1.26 -1.15
N VAL A 141 4.03 -0.58 -1.63
CA VAL A 141 3.13 0.24 -0.82
C VAL A 141 1.68 -0.24 -0.84
N CYS A 142 1.25 -0.90 -1.94
CA CYS A 142 -0.13 -1.32 -2.13
C CYS A 142 -0.19 -2.63 -2.93
N TYR A 143 -0.97 -3.58 -2.45
CA TYR A 143 -1.44 -4.74 -3.20
C TYR A 143 -2.83 -4.42 -3.73
N CYS A 144 -3.06 -4.66 -5.03
CA CYS A 144 -4.28 -4.26 -5.72
C CYS A 144 -4.88 -5.43 -6.49
N GLU A 145 -6.18 -5.63 -6.34
CA GLU A 145 -6.99 -6.51 -7.16
C GLU A 145 -7.89 -5.66 -8.05
N ASN A 146 -7.71 -5.75 -9.38
CA ASN A 146 -8.56 -5.05 -10.33
C ASN A 146 -9.51 -6.09 -10.95
N HIS A 147 -10.81 -5.86 -10.78
CA HIS A 147 -11.89 -6.68 -11.30
C HIS A 147 -12.47 -6.00 -12.54
N CYS A 148 -12.00 -6.41 -13.74
CA CYS A 148 -12.32 -5.73 -14.99
C CYS A 148 -13.37 -6.52 -15.76
N LEU A 149 -14.29 -5.81 -16.43
CA LEU A 149 -15.39 -6.41 -17.18
C LEU A 149 -14.95 -6.78 -18.60
N PRO A 150 -14.91 -8.08 -18.99
CA PRO A 150 -14.50 -8.49 -20.34
C PRO A 150 -15.32 -7.85 -21.46
N ALA A 151 -16.62 -7.60 -21.21
CA ALA A 151 -17.50 -6.91 -22.16
C ALA A 151 -17.08 -5.45 -22.42
N ARG A 152 -16.31 -4.85 -21.53
CA ARG A 152 -15.83 -3.46 -21.62
C ARG A 152 -14.41 -3.39 -22.19
N VAL A 153 -13.58 -4.36 -21.85
CA VAL A 153 -12.16 -4.43 -22.20
C VAL A 153 -11.83 -5.84 -22.74
N PRO A 154 -12.37 -6.22 -23.90
CA PRO A 154 -12.12 -7.54 -24.47
C PRO A 154 -10.63 -7.76 -24.68
N GLU A 155 -10.18 -9.01 -24.47
CA GLU A 155 -8.78 -9.41 -24.68
C GLU A 155 -7.75 -8.60 -23.86
N LEU A 156 -8.14 -8.04 -22.70
CA LEU A 156 -7.29 -7.19 -21.85
C LEU A 156 -5.93 -7.84 -21.52
N LEU A 157 -5.90 -9.18 -21.37
CA LEU A 157 -4.68 -9.90 -20.99
C LEU A 157 -3.62 -9.95 -22.10
N GLN A 158 -3.89 -9.47 -23.31
CA GLN A 158 -2.90 -9.38 -24.41
C GLN A 158 -1.97 -8.18 -24.27
N TYR A 159 -2.35 -7.18 -23.48
CA TYR A 159 -1.59 -5.95 -23.30
C TYR A 159 -0.59 -6.06 -22.15
N ASP A 160 0.40 -5.17 -22.15
CA ASP A 160 1.27 -5.01 -20.99
C ASP A 160 0.50 -4.35 -19.84
N LEU A 161 0.25 -5.13 -18.80
CA LEU A 161 -0.48 -4.69 -17.60
C LEU A 161 0.46 -4.29 -16.45
N ASN A 162 1.76 -4.22 -16.71
CA ASN A 162 2.70 -3.51 -15.87
C ASN A 162 2.54 -2.01 -16.12
N GLY A 163 2.36 -1.20 -15.10
CA GLY A 163 2.14 0.23 -15.26
C GLY A 163 0.70 0.67 -15.04
N SER A 164 0.28 1.70 -15.77
CA SER A 164 -1.03 2.33 -15.58
C SER A 164 -2.12 1.61 -16.36
N LEU A 165 -3.10 1.03 -15.68
CA LEU A 165 -4.28 0.46 -16.32
C LEU A 165 -5.14 1.54 -17.01
N THR A 166 -5.14 2.76 -16.46
CA THR A 166 -5.80 3.92 -17.07
C THR A 166 -5.24 4.20 -18.47
N GLU A 167 -3.92 4.16 -18.62
CA GLU A 167 -3.27 4.36 -19.94
C GLU A 167 -3.65 3.26 -20.94
N VAL A 168 -3.77 2.01 -20.48
CA VAL A 168 -4.24 0.89 -21.32
C VAL A 168 -5.68 1.11 -21.78
N TYR A 169 -6.56 1.55 -20.88
CA TYR A 169 -7.95 1.81 -21.20
C TYR A 169 -8.11 2.98 -22.18
N GLU A 170 -7.39 4.06 -21.98
CA GLU A 170 -7.40 5.22 -22.88
C GLU A 170 -6.86 4.85 -24.27
N SER A 171 -5.72 4.15 -24.32
CA SER A 171 -4.99 3.90 -25.57
C SER A 171 -5.64 2.84 -26.45
N HIS A 172 -6.24 1.80 -25.85
CA HIS A 172 -6.70 0.62 -26.60
C HIS A 172 -8.23 0.52 -26.68
N TYR A 173 -8.95 1.13 -25.74
CA TYR A 173 -10.42 0.99 -25.66
C TYR A 173 -11.16 2.33 -25.78
N ASN A 174 -10.43 3.45 -25.83
CA ASN A 174 -11.00 4.80 -25.79
C ASN A 174 -11.97 5.00 -24.60
N LEU A 175 -11.58 4.40 -23.44
CA LEU A 175 -12.31 4.50 -22.19
C LEU A 175 -11.57 5.41 -21.22
N VAL A 176 -12.31 6.36 -20.64
CA VAL A 176 -11.77 7.36 -19.69
C VAL A 176 -12.56 7.26 -18.39
N TYR A 177 -11.86 7.21 -17.27
CA TYR A 177 -12.48 7.33 -15.95
C TYR A 177 -12.98 8.75 -15.73
N THR A 178 -14.27 8.94 -15.52
CA THR A 178 -14.90 10.25 -15.28
C THR A 178 -15.38 10.44 -13.86
N SER A 179 -15.83 9.37 -13.24
CA SER A 179 -16.28 9.38 -11.84
C SER A 179 -15.96 8.07 -11.14
N MET A 180 -16.01 8.08 -9.83
CA MET A 180 -15.79 6.89 -9.02
C MET A 180 -16.64 6.93 -7.76
N HIS A 181 -17.00 5.76 -7.26
CA HIS A 181 -17.45 5.59 -5.88
C HIS A 181 -16.29 5.04 -5.07
N LEU A 182 -15.90 5.77 -4.03
CA LEU A 182 -14.75 5.44 -3.21
C LEU A 182 -15.19 5.15 -1.78
N SER A 183 -14.83 3.98 -1.27
CA SER A 183 -14.94 3.67 0.15
C SER A 183 -13.59 3.22 0.70
N PHE A 184 -13.28 3.64 1.93
CA PHE A 184 -12.02 3.31 2.59
C PHE A 184 -12.25 3.10 4.09
N TYR A 185 -11.59 2.08 4.63
CA TYR A 185 -11.67 1.75 6.06
C TYR A 185 -10.46 0.92 6.51
N PRO A 186 -10.12 0.96 7.81
CA PRO A 186 -9.05 0.13 8.34
C PRO A 186 -9.43 -1.35 8.30
N THR A 187 -8.45 -2.21 8.01
CA THR A 187 -8.62 -3.66 7.97
C THR A 187 -7.32 -4.36 8.43
N ALA A 188 -7.41 -5.68 8.61
CA ALA A 188 -6.23 -6.52 8.75
C ALA A 188 -5.68 -6.88 7.36
N MET A 189 -4.35 -6.86 7.21
CA MET A 189 -3.68 -7.25 5.97
C MET A 189 -3.93 -8.74 5.69
N PRO A 190 -4.58 -9.13 4.57
CA PRO A 190 -4.82 -10.53 4.24
C PRO A 190 -3.51 -11.23 3.82
N ALA A 191 -3.47 -12.55 3.96
CA ALA A 191 -2.28 -13.38 3.74
C ALA A 191 -1.60 -13.13 2.37
N GLN A 192 -2.38 -13.10 1.30
CA GLN A 192 -1.87 -12.86 -0.06
C GLN A 192 -1.20 -11.48 -0.21
N ALA A 193 -1.88 -10.43 0.27
CA ALA A 193 -1.36 -9.07 0.23
C ALA A 193 -0.13 -8.93 1.14
N ALA A 194 -0.15 -9.56 2.31
CA ALA A 194 0.97 -9.58 3.25
C ALA A 194 2.23 -10.20 2.62
N GLN A 195 2.08 -11.36 1.97
CA GLN A 195 3.17 -12.03 1.26
C GLN A 195 3.74 -11.15 0.15
N ALA A 196 2.87 -10.57 -0.69
CA ALA A 196 3.30 -9.71 -1.80
C ALA A 196 3.99 -8.43 -1.31
N LEU A 197 3.49 -7.81 -0.25
CA LEU A 197 4.05 -6.58 0.34
C LEU A 197 5.27 -6.82 1.24
N GLY A 198 5.61 -8.09 1.54
CA GLY A 198 6.70 -8.45 2.45
C GLY A 198 6.46 -8.00 3.89
N VAL A 199 5.20 -8.07 4.35
CA VAL A 199 4.79 -7.74 5.72
C VAL A 199 4.15 -8.95 6.39
N MET A 200 3.89 -8.88 7.70
CA MET A 200 3.18 -9.94 8.40
C MET A 200 1.68 -9.86 8.12
N GLU A 201 1.03 -11.01 7.96
CA GLU A 201 -0.42 -11.13 7.93
C GLU A 201 -1.06 -10.53 9.19
N GLY A 202 -2.26 -9.97 9.06
CA GLY A 202 -3.00 -9.37 10.17
C GLY A 202 -2.51 -7.99 10.59
N ARG A 203 -1.41 -7.45 10.02
CA ARG A 203 -1.00 -6.07 10.30
C ARG A 203 -2.08 -5.08 9.89
N PRO A 204 -2.17 -3.91 10.56
CA PRO A 204 -3.06 -2.85 10.14
C PRO A 204 -2.82 -2.45 8.68
N ALA A 205 -3.89 -2.35 7.93
CA ALA A 205 -3.93 -1.89 6.55
C ALA A 205 -5.06 -0.89 6.36
N LEU A 206 -4.95 -0.04 5.34
CA LEU A 206 -6.06 0.74 4.83
C LEU A 206 -6.58 0.03 3.59
N LEU A 207 -7.84 -0.42 3.66
CA LEU A 207 -8.55 -0.94 2.49
C LEU A 207 -9.22 0.21 1.77
N LEU A 208 -9.00 0.26 0.46
CA LEU A 208 -9.62 1.20 -0.46
C LEU A 208 -10.36 0.40 -1.52
N ARG A 209 -11.66 0.64 -1.67
CA ARG A 209 -12.48 0.08 -2.75
C ARG A 209 -12.88 1.21 -3.68
N ARG A 210 -12.60 1.05 -4.96
CA ARG A 210 -12.87 2.07 -5.98
C ARG A 210 -13.68 1.45 -7.11
N LEU A 211 -14.95 1.80 -7.19
CA LEU A 211 -15.80 1.46 -8.32
C LEU A 211 -15.71 2.61 -9.33
N ASN A 212 -15.15 2.32 -10.49
CA ASN A 212 -14.87 3.29 -11.52
C ASN A 212 -15.93 3.30 -12.62
N TYR A 213 -16.25 4.49 -13.11
CA TYR A 213 -17.22 4.71 -14.19
C TYR A 213 -16.55 5.37 -15.39
N ASP A 214 -16.99 4.95 -16.59
CA ASP A 214 -16.52 5.51 -17.85
C ASP A 214 -17.18 6.86 -18.17
N GLN A 215 -16.79 7.46 -19.31
CA GLN A 215 -17.32 8.72 -19.82
C GLN A 215 -18.82 8.67 -20.15
N HIS A 216 -19.46 7.51 -20.14
CA HIS A 216 -20.90 7.31 -20.36
C HIS A 216 -21.64 6.97 -19.07
N GLY A 217 -20.98 7.07 -17.90
CA GLY A 217 -21.55 6.75 -16.59
C GLY A 217 -21.77 5.25 -16.35
N ARG A 218 -21.14 4.38 -17.12
CA ARG A 218 -21.26 2.92 -16.98
C ARG A 218 -20.11 2.38 -16.14
N VAL A 219 -20.38 1.37 -15.32
CA VAL A 219 -19.35 0.66 -14.56
C VAL A 219 -18.26 0.12 -15.50
N LEU A 220 -17.03 0.40 -15.20
CA LEU A 220 -15.86 -0.05 -15.96
C LEU A 220 -15.10 -1.15 -15.23
N ASP A 221 -14.74 -0.93 -13.98
CA ASP A 221 -14.09 -1.91 -13.13
C ASP A 221 -14.26 -1.59 -11.65
N LEU A 222 -13.81 -2.52 -10.79
CA LEU A 222 -13.72 -2.36 -9.35
C LEU A 222 -12.29 -2.68 -8.91
N ASP A 223 -11.65 -1.73 -8.25
CA ASP A 223 -10.34 -1.91 -7.59
C ASP A 223 -10.54 -2.18 -6.10
N ILE A 224 -9.85 -3.20 -5.58
CA ILE A 224 -9.71 -3.48 -4.15
C ILE A 224 -8.23 -3.34 -3.82
N GLU A 225 -7.89 -2.34 -3.00
CA GLU A 225 -6.52 -1.92 -2.73
C GLU A 225 -6.20 -2.07 -1.25
N TYR A 226 -5.22 -2.91 -0.92
CA TYR A 226 -4.69 -3.07 0.44
C TYR A 226 -3.41 -2.26 0.57
N TRP A 227 -3.53 -1.11 1.20
CA TRP A 227 -2.41 -0.21 1.46
C TRP A 227 -1.75 -0.51 2.78
N ARG A 228 -0.44 -0.46 2.82
CA ARG A 228 0.28 -0.45 4.10
C ARG A 228 -0.17 0.76 4.91
N HIS A 229 -0.42 0.57 6.21
CA HIS A 229 -0.87 1.63 7.13
C HIS A 229 0.05 2.86 7.18
N ASP A 230 1.31 2.69 6.78
CA ASP A 230 2.37 3.69 6.81
C ASP A 230 2.69 4.30 5.44
N SER A 231 1.85 4.07 4.40
CA SER A 231 2.14 4.49 3.02
C SER A 231 1.11 5.41 2.37
N LEU A 232 -0.10 5.48 2.90
CA LEU A 232 -1.16 6.37 2.40
C LEU A 232 -1.82 7.13 3.53
N ARG A 233 -2.20 8.38 3.29
CA ARG A 233 -3.13 9.18 4.08
C ARG A 233 -4.17 9.77 3.15
N ILE A 234 -5.37 10.01 3.67
CA ILE A 234 -6.48 10.62 2.93
C ILE A 234 -6.69 12.00 3.54
N GLU A 235 -6.69 13.01 2.71
CA GLU A 235 -6.87 14.41 3.10
C GLU A 235 -7.89 15.07 2.17
N VAL A 236 -8.80 15.84 2.75
CA VAL A 236 -9.80 16.63 2.02
C VAL A 236 -9.85 18.00 2.65
N ASP A 237 -9.64 19.03 1.85
CA ASP A 237 -9.90 20.41 2.25
C ASP A 237 -11.36 20.75 1.97
N THR A 238 -12.10 21.12 3.02
CA THR A 238 -13.48 21.60 2.90
C THR A 238 -13.49 23.11 3.04
N HIS A 239 -14.02 23.80 2.02
CA HIS A 239 -14.19 25.26 1.99
C HIS A 239 -15.64 25.65 2.26
#